data_c08361057579b95b5038f95f84b586ac
#
_entry.id   c08361057579b95b5038f95f84b586ac
#
_cell.length_a   1.000
_cell.length_b   1.000
_cell.length_c   1.000
_cell.angle_alpha   90.00
_cell.angle_beta   90.00
_cell.angle_gamma   90.00
#
_symmetry.space_group_name_H-M   'P 1'
#
loop_
_entity.id
_entity.type
_entity.pdbx_description
1 polymer ?
#
loop_
_entity_poly.entity_id
_entity_poly.type
_entity_poly.pdbx_seq_one_letter_code
_entity_poly.pdbx_strand_id
1 'polypeptide(L)'
;MARASLWIAIAMRTRTTRDCRCSYVVIVENAATPTRDLRELASYLSTLTVSGCDVAVLDPSTKMVFELNSRTLRWVARHIPVRAEHRSPAGSLDRVRAACAVALCEKVMVATEDVRYTPEAIAQMCDLLELHEAVEPQDYLDPLPWWGSIEAGRILVHRGIEPQPDHGATFGFRRSALRNLRTLSIGEMIDDPTARLAAAGADVFAASDVFVRREPGALDDWIEQRPRAARFDFALPIKSLFFFSLVPLLLLLGTLGGPRLAGIYAGMIVFSSMGLALRGRSGASPYFPLRACLYAPLWVLERSISVYWALFRKLRGAESDPARAVMPDRARGTRVASGE
;
A
#
# COMPACT_ATOMS: atom_id res chain seq x y z
N MET A 1 -21.42 17.28 25.56
CA MET A 1 -20.28 16.54 25.02
C MET A 1 -19.78 15.43 25.96
N ALA A 2 -19.61 15.61 27.27
CA ALA A 2 -19.10 14.58 28.20
C ALA A 2 -19.94 13.28 28.30
N ARG A 3 -21.27 13.34 28.15
CA ARG A 3 -22.14 12.15 28.22
C ARG A 3 -22.01 11.21 27.00
N ALA A 4 -21.76 11.74 25.79
CA ALA A 4 -21.58 10.94 24.62
C ALA A 4 -20.27 10.13 24.69
N SER A 5 -19.19 10.72 25.22
CA SER A 5 -17.90 10.06 25.41
C SER A 5 -17.98 8.90 26.42
N LEU A 6 -18.80 9.02 27.45
CA LEU A 6 -19.00 7.97 28.47
C LEU A 6 -19.73 6.75 27.89
N TRP A 7 -20.74 6.97 27.03
CA TRP A 7 -21.48 5.91 26.38
C TRP A 7 -20.61 5.13 25.35
N ILE A 8 -19.74 5.83 24.62
CA ILE A 8 -18.78 5.21 23.70
C ILE A 8 -17.76 4.35 24.48
N ALA A 9 -17.24 4.85 25.60
CA ALA A 9 -16.32 4.10 26.46
C ALA A 9 -16.97 2.88 27.13
N ILE A 10 -18.25 2.96 27.50
CA ILE A 10 -19.03 1.85 28.06
C ILE A 10 -19.34 0.81 26.95
N ALA A 11 -19.72 1.26 25.75
CA ALA A 11 -19.95 0.38 24.60
C ALA A 11 -18.68 -0.38 24.17
N MET A 12 -17.50 0.23 24.30
CA MET A 12 -16.22 -0.45 24.03
C MET A 12 -15.88 -1.52 25.07
N ARG A 13 -16.32 -1.38 26.31
CA ARG A 13 -15.99 -2.33 27.40
C ARG A 13 -16.85 -3.59 27.42
N THR A 14 -18.01 -3.58 26.80
CA THR A 14 -19.00 -4.67 26.88
C THR A 14 -19.19 -5.45 25.58
N ARG A 15 -18.48 -5.10 24.47
CA ARG A 15 -18.55 -5.89 23.24
C ARG A 15 -17.85 -7.23 23.44
N THR A 16 -18.64 -8.26 23.62
CA THR A 16 -18.17 -9.65 23.49
C THR A 16 -17.79 -9.90 22.04
N THR A 17 -16.75 -10.71 21.83
CA THR A 17 -16.19 -11.10 20.51
C THR A 17 -17.21 -11.68 19.52
N ARG A 18 -18.45 -11.93 19.93
CA ARG A 18 -19.53 -12.51 19.12
C ARG A 18 -20.26 -11.51 18.20
N ASP A 19 -20.19 -10.19 18.48
CA ASP A 19 -20.97 -9.18 17.74
C ASP A 19 -20.16 -8.35 16.74
N CYS A 20 -18.87 -8.63 16.61
CA CYS A 20 -17.97 -7.88 15.77
C CYS A 20 -17.95 -8.48 14.35
N ARG A 21 -18.23 -7.64 13.33
CA ARG A 21 -18.23 -8.08 11.93
C ARG A 21 -16.83 -8.39 11.43
N CYS A 22 -15.84 -7.55 11.77
CA CYS A 22 -14.45 -7.71 11.38
C CYS A 22 -13.53 -6.96 12.35
N SER A 23 -12.25 -7.31 12.37
CA SER A 23 -11.20 -6.47 12.96
C SER A 23 -10.60 -5.58 11.87
N TYR A 24 -10.63 -4.28 12.09
CA TYR A 24 -9.98 -3.29 11.23
C TYR A 24 -8.67 -2.85 11.89
N VAL A 25 -7.55 -3.20 11.30
CA VAL A 25 -6.22 -2.97 11.85
C VAL A 25 -5.50 -1.91 11.00
N VAL A 26 -5.28 -0.75 11.58
CA VAL A 26 -4.47 0.32 10.97
C VAL A 26 -3.02 0.15 11.35
N ILE A 27 -2.13 0.25 10.38
CA ILE A 27 -0.69 0.26 10.59
C ILE A 27 -0.18 1.66 10.29
N VAL A 28 0.43 2.30 11.29
CA VAL A 28 1.10 3.58 11.12
C VAL A 28 2.45 3.34 10.44
N GLU A 29 2.67 3.95 9.29
CA GLU A 29 3.91 3.76 8.51
C GLU A 29 5.01 4.72 8.92
N ASN A 30 4.67 5.98 9.22
CA ASN A 30 5.64 6.99 9.57
C ASN A 30 5.89 7.06 11.08
N ALA A 31 6.82 6.21 11.53
CA ALA A 31 7.19 6.11 12.95
C ALA A 31 8.01 7.31 13.49
N ALA A 32 8.51 8.18 12.63
CA ALA A 32 9.42 9.28 13.01
C ALA A 32 8.70 10.59 13.30
N THR A 33 7.53 10.81 12.71
CA THR A 33 6.73 12.03 12.87
C THR A 33 5.32 11.68 13.35
N PRO A 34 4.67 12.56 14.12
CA PRO A 34 3.27 12.38 14.45
C PRO A 34 2.42 12.24 13.18
N THR A 35 1.44 11.35 13.21
CA THR A 35 0.50 11.17 12.10
C THR A 35 -0.12 12.51 11.70
N ARG A 36 -0.12 12.79 10.40
CA ARG A 36 -0.35 14.13 9.83
C ARG A 36 -1.70 14.75 10.23
N ASP A 37 -2.73 13.93 10.37
CA ASP A 37 -4.04 14.37 10.86
C ASP A 37 -4.69 13.34 11.80
N LEU A 38 -4.14 13.25 13.01
CA LEU A 38 -4.67 12.35 14.05
C LEU A 38 -6.12 12.58 14.39
N ARG A 39 -6.63 13.82 14.26
CA ARG A 39 -8.02 14.12 14.58
C ARG A 39 -8.96 13.58 13.54
N GLU A 40 -8.61 13.74 12.27
CA GLU A 40 -9.36 13.17 11.15
C GLU A 40 -9.36 11.65 11.25
N LEU A 41 -8.18 11.04 11.41
CA LEU A 41 -8.04 9.58 11.58
C LEU A 41 -8.90 9.08 12.76
N ALA A 42 -8.84 9.74 13.92
CA ALA A 42 -9.64 9.37 15.09
C ALA A 42 -11.15 9.49 14.83
N SER A 43 -11.58 10.54 14.12
CA SER A 43 -12.97 10.70 13.70
C SER A 43 -13.42 9.55 12.80
N TYR A 44 -12.61 9.22 11.79
CA TYR A 44 -12.85 8.08 10.90
C TYR A 44 -12.93 6.75 11.67
N LEU A 45 -11.94 6.44 12.51
CA LEU A 45 -11.94 5.21 13.31
C LEU A 45 -13.12 5.10 14.26
N SER A 46 -13.60 6.23 14.78
CA SER A 46 -14.83 6.29 15.58
C SER A 46 -16.05 5.84 14.77
N THR A 47 -16.17 6.22 13.50
CA THR A 47 -17.29 5.79 12.64
C THR A 47 -17.25 4.29 12.39
N LEU A 48 -16.06 3.70 12.20
CA LEU A 48 -15.91 2.25 12.04
C LEU A 48 -16.30 1.47 13.30
N THR A 49 -15.92 1.99 14.46
CA THR A 49 -16.31 1.39 15.75
C THR A 49 -17.83 1.40 15.93
N VAL A 50 -18.49 2.50 15.58
CA VAL A 50 -19.96 2.61 15.59
C VAL A 50 -20.60 1.61 14.62
N SER A 51 -19.98 1.39 13.46
CA SER A 51 -20.44 0.43 12.43
C SER A 51 -20.23 -1.03 12.81
N GLY A 52 -19.65 -1.32 13.98
CA GLY A 52 -19.51 -2.71 14.46
C GLY A 52 -18.15 -3.34 14.24
N CYS A 53 -17.14 -2.59 13.80
CA CYS A 53 -15.78 -3.09 13.68
C CYS A 53 -15.03 -3.08 15.01
N ASP A 54 -14.19 -4.09 15.25
CA ASP A 54 -13.13 -4.03 16.25
C ASP A 54 -11.96 -3.25 15.65
N VAL A 55 -11.65 -2.07 16.17
CA VAL A 55 -10.62 -1.19 15.60
C VAL A 55 -9.35 -1.25 16.44
N ALA A 56 -8.23 -1.57 15.79
CA ALA A 56 -6.90 -1.55 16.39
C ALA A 56 -5.94 -0.68 15.56
N VAL A 57 -5.06 0.04 16.23
CA VAL A 57 -3.98 0.82 15.60
C VAL A 57 -2.65 0.27 16.08
N LEU A 58 -1.85 -0.25 15.17
CA LEU A 58 -0.48 -0.71 15.39
C LEU A 58 0.46 0.47 15.11
N ASP A 59 1.11 0.95 16.15
CA ASP A 59 1.98 2.12 16.09
C ASP A 59 3.43 1.73 16.41
N PRO A 60 4.33 1.70 15.41
CA PRO A 60 5.74 1.39 15.58
C PRO A 60 6.57 2.61 16.03
N SER A 61 5.94 3.73 16.34
CA SER A 61 6.61 4.98 16.69
C SER A 61 7.50 4.84 17.93
N THR A 62 8.41 5.81 18.09
CA THR A 62 9.19 5.95 19.32
C THR A 62 8.25 6.18 20.51
N LYS A 63 8.69 5.85 21.71
CA LYS A 63 7.87 6.01 22.93
C LYS A 63 7.24 7.39 23.05
N MET A 64 8.00 8.45 22.74
CA MET A 64 7.50 9.83 22.83
C MET A 64 6.39 10.10 21.81
N VAL A 65 6.55 9.69 20.56
CA VAL A 65 5.54 9.87 19.50
C VAL A 65 4.33 9.00 19.78
N PHE A 66 4.52 7.74 20.23
CA PHE A 66 3.43 6.86 20.65
C PHE A 66 2.58 7.48 21.76
N GLU A 67 3.20 8.07 22.79
CA GLU A 67 2.46 8.74 23.89
C GLU A 67 1.68 9.95 23.39
N LEU A 68 2.20 10.71 22.43
CA LEU A 68 1.47 11.81 21.80
C LEU A 68 0.27 11.28 21.01
N ASN A 69 0.45 10.27 20.17
CA ASN A 69 -0.61 9.64 19.40
C ASN A 69 -1.69 9.03 20.30
N SER A 70 -1.28 8.42 21.42
CA SER A 70 -2.19 7.81 22.40
C SER A 70 -3.18 8.78 23.02
N ARG A 71 -2.84 10.07 23.16
CA ARG A 71 -3.75 11.09 23.71
C ARG A 71 -5.04 11.20 22.91
N THR A 72 -4.96 10.93 21.60
CA THR A 72 -6.10 11.02 20.68
C THR A 72 -6.68 9.63 20.37
N LEU A 73 -5.83 8.66 20.03
CA LEU A 73 -6.26 7.36 19.48
C LEU A 73 -6.85 6.41 20.52
N ARG A 74 -6.39 6.41 21.78
CA ARG A 74 -6.87 5.50 22.84
C ARG A 74 -8.37 5.57 23.13
N TRP A 75 -9.02 6.64 22.70
CA TRP A 75 -10.46 6.86 22.93
C TRP A 75 -11.34 6.24 21.85
N VAL A 76 -10.77 5.93 20.69
CA VAL A 76 -11.51 5.49 19.50
C VAL A 76 -11.09 4.12 19.00
N ALA A 77 -9.90 3.67 19.39
CA ALA A 77 -9.34 2.40 18.96
C ALA A 77 -8.46 1.77 20.05
N ARG A 78 -8.16 0.48 19.91
CA ARG A 78 -7.10 -0.19 20.68
C ARG A 78 -5.75 0.25 20.12
N HIS A 79 -5.11 1.22 20.75
CA HIS A 79 -3.82 1.74 20.34
C HIS A 79 -2.69 0.89 20.94
N ILE A 80 -1.94 0.20 20.10
CA ILE A 80 -1.01 -0.88 20.48
C ILE A 80 0.39 -0.57 19.97
N PRO A 81 1.42 -0.50 20.83
CA PRO A 81 2.78 -0.31 20.39
C PRO A 81 3.30 -1.58 19.69
N VAL A 82 3.96 -1.41 18.54
CA VAL A 82 4.64 -2.50 17.87
C VAL A 82 5.98 -2.73 18.54
N ARG A 83 6.26 -3.99 18.94
CA ARG A 83 7.54 -4.35 19.56
C ARG A 83 8.70 -4.13 18.58
N ALA A 84 9.88 -3.80 19.11
CA ALA A 84 11.06 -3.49 18.31
C ALA A 84 11.46 -4.63 17.34
N GLU A 85 11.23 -5.87 17.73
CA GLU A 85 11.46 -7.08 16.94
C GLU A 85 10.55 -7.20 15.69
N HIS A 86 9.41 -6.49 15.69
CA HIS A 86 8.44 -6.44 14.57
C HIS A 86 8.45 -5.10 13.83
N ARG A 87 9.42 -4.24 14.14
CA ARG A 87 9.59 -2.91 13.51
C ARG A 87 10.32 -2.97 12.16
N SER A 88 10.49 -4.13 11.57
CA SER A 88 11.16 -4.21 10.27
C SER A 88 10.36 -3.43 9.22
N PRO A 89 10.96 -2.44 8.57
CA PRO A 89 10.28 -1.69 7.50
C PRO A 89 10.05 -2.55 6.24
N ALA A 90 10.58 -3.76 6.21
CA ALA A 90 10.69 -4.57 5.00
C ALA A 90 9.72 -5.76 4.93
N GLY A 91 8.90 -6.03 5.95
CA GLY A 91 8.16 -7.28 5.96
C GLY A 91 6.65 -7.12 5.89
N SER A 92 6.04 -7.18 4.69
CA SER A 92 4.58 -7.32 4.54
C SER A 92 4.01 -8.49 5.36
N LEU A 93 4.78 -9.57 5.53
CA LEU A 93 4.38 -10.72 6.35
C LEU A 93 4.36 -10.39 7.85
N ASP A 94 5.27 -9.55 8.33
CA ASP A 94 5.27 -9.11 9.73
C ASP A 94 4.06 -8.22 10.04
N ARG A 95 3.61 -7.42 9.08
CA ARG A 95 2.36 -6.63 9.17
C ARG A 95 1.14 -7.54 9.29
N VAL A 96 1.06 -8.58 8.46
CA VAL A 96 -0.04 -9.58 8.52
C VAL A 96 -0.03 -10.32 9.86
N ARG A 97 1.14 -10.78 10.32
CA ARG A 97 1.28 -11.47 11.61
C ARG A 97 0.92 -10.56 12.78
N ALA A 98 1.39 -9.31 12.78
CA ALA A 98 1.07 -8.33 13.80
C ALA A 98 -0.43 -8.02 13.83
N ALA A 99 -1.06 -7.81 12.67
CA ALA A 99 -2.49 -7.61 12.56
C ALA A 99 -3.29 -8.82 13.08
N CYS A 100 -2.87 -10.03 12.70
CA CYS A 100 -3.49 -11.27 13.17
C CYS A 100 -3.40 -11.46 14.69
N ALA A 101 -2.26 -11.06 15.29
CA ALA A 101 -2.04 -11.18 16.72
C ALA A 101 -2.96 -10.28 17.56
N VAL A 102 -3.34 -9.12 17.00
CA VAL A 102 -4.20 -8.15 17.69
C VAL A 102 -5.67 -8.24 17.32
N ALA A 103 -6.01 -8.87 16.20
CA ALA A 103 -7.38 -9.01 15.73
C ALA A 103 -8.21 -9.88 16.67
N LEU A 104 -9.45 -9.47 16.95
CA LEU A 104 -10.42 -10.21 17.76
C LEU A 104 -11.36 -11.04 16.90
N CYS A 105 -11.62 -10.62 15.65
CA CYS A 105 -12.54 -11.28 14.73
C CYS A 105 -11.81 -12.23 13.78
N GLU A 106 -12.53 -13.14 13.13
CA GLU A 106 -12.01 -14.04 12.10
C GLU A 106 -11.64 -13.28 10.82
N LYS A 107 -12.45 -12.30 10.42
CA LYS A 107 -12.20 -11.42 9.28
C LYS A 107 -11.34 -10.25 9.72
N VAL A 108 -10.21 -10.06 9.07
CA VAL A 108 -9.26 -9.00 9.40
C VAL A 108 -9.02 -8.15 8.17
N MET A 109 -9.21 -6.85 8.31
CA MET A 109 -8.81 -5.85 7.31
C MET A 109 -7.59 -5.13 7.81
N VAL A 110 -6.56 -5.04 6.96
CA VAL A 110 -5.32 -4.32 7.25
C VAL A 110 -5.25 -3.12 6.32
N ALA A 111 -4.97 -1.97 6.87
CA ALA A 111 -4.87 -0.72 6.13
C ALA A 111 -3.75 0.16 6.70
N THR A 112 -3.17 0.99 5.85
CA THR A 112 -2.30 2.10 6.28
C THR A 112 -3.13 3.28 6.80
N GLU A 113 -2.50 4.21 7.50
CA GLU A 113 -3.19 5.37 8.09
C GLU A 113 -3.84 6.32 7.07
N ASP A 114 -3.48 6.23 5.80
CA ASP A 114 -4.01 7.02 4.70
C ASP A 114 -5.26 6.41 4.02
N VAL A 115 -5.67 5.20 4.41
CA VAL A 115 -6.79 4.47 3.81
C VAL A 115 -8.10 4.76 4.51
N ARG A 116 -9.16 4.96 3.74
CA ARG A 116 -10.53 5.24 4.22
C ARG A 116 -11.55 4.35 3.52
N TYR A 117 -12.09 3.39 4.25
CA TYR A 117 -13.23 2.58 3.80
C TYR A 117 -14.54 3.30 4.10
N THR A 118 -15.52 3.16 3.20
CA THR A 118 -16.91 3.44 3.55
C THR A 118 -17.51 2.24 4.29
N PRO A 119 -18.59 2.43 5.07
CA PRO A 119 -19.30 1.31 5.72
C PRO A 119 -19.77 0.24 4.72
N GLU A 120 -20.18 0.66 3.51
CA GLU A 120 -20.60 -0.22 2.43
C GLU A 120 -19.45 -1.04 1.90
N ALA A 121 -18.27 -0.43 1.68
CA ALA A 121 -17.07 -1.14 1.24
C ALA A 121 -16.62 -2.18 2.29
N ILE A 122 -16.71 -1.85 3.59
CA ILE A 122 -16.44 -2.83 4.65
C ILE A 122 -17.43 -3.99 4.62
N ALA A 123 -18.72 -3.72 4.42
CA ALA A 123 -19.72 -4.76 4.32
C ALA A 123 -19.43 -5.70 3.14
N GLN A 124 -19.15 -5.13 1.96
CA GLN A 124 -18.78 -5.90 0.76
C GLN A 124 -17.52 -6.74 0.99
N MET A 125 -16.48 -6.17 1.61
CA MET A 125 -15.28 -6.93 1.98
C MET A 125 -15.57 -8.07 2.94
N CYS A 126 -16.46 -7.85 3.94
CA CYS A 126 -16.88 -8.91 4.85
C CYS A 126 -17.64 -10.04 4.15
N ASP A 127 -18.49 -9.71 3.17
CA ASP A 127 -19.25 -10.68 2.40
C ASP A 127 -18.33 -11.49 1.49
N LEU A 128 -17.37 -10.83 0.82
CA LEU A 128 -16.37 -11.51 0.00
C LEU A 128 -15.45 -12.42 0.83
N LEU A 129 -15.11 -12.03 2.05
CA LEU A 129 -14.34 -12.86 2.99
C LEU A 129 -15.14 -14.06 3.54
N GLU A 130 -16.45 -14.19 3.30
CA GLU A 130 -17.16 -15.45 3.53
C GLU A 130 -16.82 -16.49 2.47
N LEU A 131 -16.53 -16.03 1.24
CA LEU A 131 -16.31 -16.89 0.08
C LEU A 131 -14.82 -17.15 -0.15
N HIS A 132 -13.96 -16.16 0.13
CA HIS A 132 -12.53 -16.19 -0.17
C HIS A 132 -11.68 -16.08 1.09
N GLU A 133 -10.44 -16.59 1.04
CA GLU A 133 -9.50 -16.54 2.17
C GLU A 133 -8.83 -15.19 2.32
N ALA A 134 -8.60 -14.51 1.20
CA ALA A 134 -8.11 -13.12 1.17
C ALA A 134 -8.80 -12.34 0.06
N VAL A 135 -8.94 -11.03 0.26
CA VAL A 135 -9.60 -10.11 -0.67
C VAL A 135 -8.79 -8.84 -0.77
N GLU A 136 -8.53 -8.40 -1.99
CA GLU A 136 -7.82 -7.14 -2.29
C GLU A 136 -8.76 -6.18 -3.00
N PRO A 137 -9.11 -5.02 -2.39
CA PRO A 137 -9.93 -4.01 -3.01
C PRO A 137 -9.11 -3.09 -3.92
N GLN A 138 -9.77 -2.34 -4.78
CA GLN A 138 -9.15 -1.30 -5.59
C GLN A 138 -9.06 0.01 -4.81
N ASP A 139 -7.86 0.50 -4.56
CA ASP A 139 -7.67 1.84 -4.02
C ASP A 139 -7.71 2.92 -5.11
N TYR A 140 -8.06 4.14 -4.71
CA TYR A 140 -8.01 5.34 -5.53
C TYR A 140 -7.61 6.54 -4.69
N LEU A 141 -6.90 7.51 -5.30
CA LEU A 141 -6.43 8.72 -4.61
C LEU A 141 -7.52 9.81 -4.62
N ASP A 142 -7.83 10.32 -3.44
CA ASP A 142 -8.74 11.46 -3.26
C ASP A 142 -8.34 12.29 -2.02
N PRO A 143 -7.98 13.59 -2.20
CA PRO A 143 -7.94 14.36 -3.44
C PRO A 143 -6.87 13.86 -4.42
N LEU A 144 -7.11 14.00 -5.74
CA LEU A 144 -6.18 13.57 -6.76
C LEU A 144 -5.23 14.71 -7.14
N PRO A 145 -3.96 14.72 -6.66
CA PRO A 145 -2.96 15.70 -7.05
C PRO A 145 -2.52 15.47 -8.51
N TRP A 146 -1.81 16.45 -9.10
CA TRP A 146 -1.37 16.33 -10.48
C TRP A 146 -0.46 15.11 -10.72
N TRP A 147 0.48 14.84 -9.81
CA TRP A 147 1.36 13.67 -9.87
C TRP A 147 0.59 12.35 -9.59
N GLY A 148 -0.42 12.39 -8.72
CA GLY A 148 -1.33 11.27 -8.50
C GLY A 148 -2.11 10.88 -9.74
N SER A 149 -2.29 11.81 -10.71
CA SER A 149 -2.90 11.50 -12.01
C SER A 149 -2.05 10.54 -12.84
N ILE A 150 -0.74 10.52 -12.67
CA ILE A 150 0.17 9.53 -13.29
C ILE A 150 -0.08 8.15 -12.70
N GLU A 151 -0.22 8.08 -11.37
CA GLU A 151 -0.53 6.85 -10.65
C GLU A 151 -1.94 6.33 -11.02
N ALA A 152 -2.93 7.21 -11.06
CA ALA A 152 -4.27 6.86 -11.53
C ALA A 152 -4.26 6.36 -12.98
N GLY A 153 -3.46 6.97 -13.86
CA GLY A 153 -3.25 6.50 -15.23
C GLY A 153 -2.66 5.08 -15.28
N ARG A 154 -1.70 4.78 -14.40
CA ARG A 154 -1.12 3.45 -14.24
C ARG A 154 -2.17 2.41 -13.84
N ILE A 155 -2.92 2.71 -12.79
CA ILE A 155 -4.00 1.84 -12.30
C ILE A 155 -5.00 1.56 -13.44
N LEU A 156 -5.41 2.58 -14.17
CA LEU A 156 -6.35 2.43 -15.28
C LEU A 156 -5.81 1.59 -16.44
N VAL A 157 -4.52 1.70 -16.77
CA VAL A 157 -3.89 0.84 -17.78
C VAL A 157 -3.88 -0.62 -17.33
N HIS A 158 -3.50 -0.90 -16.07
CA HIS A 158 -3.53 -2.26 -15.52
C HIS A 158 -4.94 -2.83 -15.54
N ARG A 159 -5.94 -2.10 -15.05
CA ARG A 159 -7.35 -2.50 -15.12
C ARG A 159 -7.85 -2.72 -16.56
N GLY A 160 -7.30 -2.00 -17.54
CA GLY A 160 -7.63 -2.17 -18.95
C GLY A 160 -7.03 -3.44 -19.57
N ILE A 161 -5.93 -3.92 -19.04
CA ILE A 161 -5.29 -5.18 -19.45
C ILE A 161 -5.97 -6.34 -18.72
N GLU A 162 -5.98 -6.29 -17.41
CA GLU A 162 -6.56 -7.27 -16.51
C GLU A 162 -7.23 -6.53 -15.35
N PRO A 163 -8.53 -6.73 -15.10
CA PRO A 163 -9.26 -6.03 -14.04
C PRO A 163 -8.89 -6.60 -12.66
N GLN A 164 -7.62 -6.50 -12.30
CA GLN A 164 -7.11 -6.83 -10.99
C GLN A 164 -6.76 -5.54 -10.24
N PRO A 165 -6.99 -5.47 -8.91
CA PRO A 165 -6.45 -4.43 -8.07
C PRO A 165 -4.94 -4.43 -8.23
N ASP A 166 -4.39 -3.25 -8.20
CA ASP A 166 -2.96 -3.11 -8.10
C ASP A 166 -2.59 -3.16 -6.61
N HIS A 167 -1.48 -3.83 -6.28
CA HIS A 167 -1.02 -4.07 -4.91
C HIS A 167 -1.26 -2.86 -4.00
N GLY A 168 -2.36 -2.92 -3.27
CA GLY A 168 -2.92 -1.78 -2.56
C GLY A 168 -2.32 -1.62 -1.17
N ALA A 169 -2.55 -0.43 -0.59
CA ALA A 169 -2.20 -0.12 0.79
C ALA A 169 -3.10 -0.87 1.80
N THR A 170 -4.03 -1.68 1.31
CA THR A 170 -5.03 -2.36 2.13
C THR A 170 -5.48 -3.68 1.51
N PHE A 171 -5.83 -4.63 2.36
CA PHE A 171 -6.39 -5.93 1.99
C PHE A 171 -7.13 -6.54 3.19
N GLY A 172 -8.00 -7.50 2.92
CA GLY A 172 -8.66 -8.30 3.94
C GLY A 172 -8.24 -9.76 3.88
N PHE A 173 -8.29 -10.48 5.01
CA PHE A 173 -8.04 -11.91 5.06
C PHE A 173 -8.78 -12.58 6.23
N ARG A 174 -8.96 -13.90 6.15
CA ARG A 174 -9.38 -14.72 7.27
C ARG A 174 -8.18 -15.13 8.11
N ARG A 175 -8.28 -15.06 9.43
CA ARG A 175 -7.22 -15.53 10.34
C ARG A 175 -6.90 -17.01 10.15
N SER A 176 -7.90 -17.81 9.79
CA SER A 176 -7.75 -19.25 9.50
C SER A 176 -6.83 -19.50 8.30
N ALA A 177 -6.83 -18.65 7.28
CA ALA A 177 -5.96 -18.77 6.11
C ALA A 177 -4.46 -18.69 6.46
N LEU A 178 -4.12 -17.96 7.55
CA LEU A 178 -2.75 -17.82 8.00
C LEU A 178 -2.15 -19.07 8.67
N ARG A 179 -2.94 -20.08 8.98
CA ARG A 179 -2.42 -21.32 9.59
C ARG A 179 -1.40 -22.00 8.68
N ASN A 180 -1.59 -21.89 7.37
CA ASN A 180 -0.72 -22.47 6.35
C ASN A 180 0.56 -21.66 6.12
N LEU A 181 0.59 -20.37 6.50
CA LEU A 181 1.76 -19.49 6.34
C LEU A 181 2.89 -19.76 7.33
N ARG A 182 2.67 -20.54 8.38
CA ARG A 182 3.73 -20.88 9.37
C ARG A 182 4.86 -21.72 8.76
N THR A 183 4.63 -22.36 7.62
CA THR A 183 5.60 -23.22 6.93
C THR A 183 6.33 -22.52 5.78
N LEU A 184 5.98 -21.28 5.46
CA LEU A 184 6.53 -20.57 4.31
C LEU A 184 7.72 -19.70 4.70
N SER A 185 8.87 -20.29 4.57
CA SER A 185 10.17 -19.65 4.33
C SER A 185 10.26 -19.27 2.85
N ILE A 186 9.30 -18.49 2.34
CA ILE A 186 9.34 -18.01 0.95
C ILE A 186 10.27 -16.82 0.91
N GLY A 187 11.25 -16.89 -0.01
CA GLY A 187 12.33 -15.93 -0.13
C GLY A 187 11.90 -14.46 -0.11
N GLU A 188 12.80 -13.65 0.37
CA GLU A 188 12.67 -12.22 0.69
C GLU A 188 12.19 -11.30 -0.47
N MET A 189 11.83 -11.87 -1.62
CA MET A 189 11.62 -11.12 -2.87
C MET A 189 10.19 -10.66 -3.15
N ILE A 190 9.19 -11.10 -2.36
CA ILE A 190 7.80 -10.70 -2.56
C ILE A 190 7.36 -9.84 -1.37
N ASP A 191 7.34 -8.54 -1.53
CA ASP A 191 6.88 -7.59 -0.48
C ASP A 191 5.36 -7.49 -0.36
N ASP A 192 4.62 -8.06 -1.32
CA ASP A 192 3.17 -8.03 -1.34
C ASP A 192 2.55 -9.13 -0.47
N PRO A 193 1.71 -8.78 0.53
CA PRO A 193 1.03 -9.74 1.39
C PRO A 193 0.09 -10.66 0.64
N THR A 194 -0.67 -10.15 -0.33
CA THR A 194 -1.68 -10.92 -1.07
C THR A 194 -1.02 -11.90 -2.03
N ALA A 195 0.05 -11.49 -2.72
CA ALA A 195 0.86 -12.39 -3.55
C ALA A 195 1.52 -13.50 -2.72
N ARG A 196 1.94 -13.22 -1.48
CA ARG A 196 2.47 -14.24 -0.56
C ARG A 196 1.39 -15.22 -0.10
N LEU A 197 0.19 -14.73 0.19
CA LEU A 197 -0.95 -15.56 0.52
C LEU A 197 -1.31 -16.49 -0.65
N ALA A 198 -1.36 -15.95 -1.88
CA ALA A 198 -1.61 -16.71 -3.09
C ALA A 198 -0.52 -17.77 -3.35
N ALA A 199 0.76 -17.41 -3.19
CA ALA A 199 1.88 -18.35 -3.31
C ALA A 199 1.84 -19.46 -2.25
N ALA A 200 1.20 -19.19 -1.09
CA ALA A 200 0.92 -20.15 -0.05
C ALA A 200 -0.26 -21.08 -0.35
N GLY A 201 -0.94 -20.88 -1.47
CA GLY A 201 -2.12 -21.64 -1.87
C GLY A 201 -3.43 -21.10 -1.29
N ALA A 202 -3.42 -19.89 -0.70
CA ALA A 202 -4.65 -19.25 -0.26
C ALA A 202 -5.47 -18.77 -1.47
N ASP A 203 -6.79 -18.87 -1.35
CA ASP A 203 -7.73 -18.30 -2.32
C ASP A 203 -7.80 -16.78 -2.14
N VAL A 204 -7.14 -16.06 -3.06
CA VAL A 204 -7.07 -14.60 -3.08
C VAL A 204 -7.98 -14.05 -4.17
N PHE A 205 -8.98 -13.28 -3.77
CA PHE A 205 -9.93 -12.64 -4.68
C PHE A 205 -9.58 -11.17 -4.91
N ALA A 206 -9.42 -10.80 -6.16
CA ALA A 206 -9.19 -9.42 -6.61
C ALA A 206 -10.53 -8.68 -6.76
N ALA A 207 -10.93 -7.93 -5.73
CA ALA A 207 -12.21 -7.21 -5.68
C ALA A 207 -12.12 -5.85 -6.41
N SER A 208 -12.00 -5.91 -7.73
CA SER A 208 -11.81 -4.73 -8.58
C SER A 208 -12.98 -3.73 -8.57
N ASP A 209 -14.14 -4.13 -8.06
CA ASP A 209 -15.35 -3.31 -7.97
C ASP A 209 -15.59 -2.75 -6.56
N VAL A 210 -14.76 -3.13 -5.59
CA VAL A 210 -14.76 -2.53 -4.24
C VAL A 210 -13.71 -1.43 -4.21
N PHE A 211 -14.17 -0.19 -4.16
CA PHE A 211 -13.29 0.98 -4.19
C PHE A 211 -13.04 1.54 -2.81
N VAL A 212 -11.77 1.82 -2.51
CA VAL A 212 -11.33 2.34 -1.22
C VAL A 212 -10.54 3.64 -1.43
N ARG A 213 -10.94 4.69 -0.73
CA ARG A 213 -10.27 5.98 -0.80
C ARG A 213 -8.91 5.91 -0.10
N ARG A 214 -7.92 6.49 -0.74
CA ARG A 214 -6.59 6.69 -0.19
C ARG A 214 -6.20 8.16 -0.25
N GLU A 215 -5.67 8.68 0.84
CA GLU A 215 -5.11 10.03 0.87
C GLU A 215 -3.74 10.06 0.19
N PRO A 216 -3.46 11.06 -0.65
CA PRO A 216 -2.17 11.15 -1.31
C PRO A 216 -1.08 11.54 -0.31
N GLY A 217 0.05 10.84 -0.33
CA GLY A 217 1.27 11.23 0.37
C GLY A 217 1.92 12.50 -0.20
N ALA A 218 3.11 12.85 0.23
CA ALA A 218 3.86 13.93 -0.36
C ALA A 218 4.45 13.54 -1.73
N LEU A 219 4.72 14.54 -2.58
CA LEU A 219 5.37 14.32 -3.88
C LEU A 219 6.75 13.67 -3.72
N ASP A 220 7.52 14.10 -2.73
CA ASP A 220 8.86 13.58 -2.47
C ASP A 220 8.83 12.10 -2.11
N ASP A 221 7.87 11.67 -1.28
CA ASP A 221 7.65 10.26 -0.94
C ASP A 221 7.29 9.45 -2.19
N TRP A 222 6.45 10.01 -3.06
CA TRP A 222 6.09 9.37 -4.32
C TRP A 222 7.29 9.20 -5.24
N ILE A 223 8.15 10.19 -5.38
CA ILE A 223 9.38 10.13 -6.19
C ILE A 223 10.34 9.07 -5.61
N GLU A 224 10.51 9.02 -4.30
CA GLU A 224 11.40 8.07 -3.63
C GLU A 224 10.94 6.61 -3.81
N GLN A 225 9.64 6.39 -3.90
CA GLN A 225 9.06 5.07 -4.11
C GLN A 225 9.20 4.55 -5.56
N ARG A 226 9.42 5.42 -6.57
CA ARG A 226 9.47 5.00 -7.99
C ARG A 226 10.48 3.90 -8.31
N PRO A 227 11.75 3.97 -7.87
CA PRO A 227 12.70 2.89 -8.13
C PRO A 227 12.33 1.57 -7.46
N ARG A 228 11.67 1.63 -6.29
CA ARG A 228 11.17 0.42 -5.61
C ARG A 228 10.02 -0.20 -6.39
N ALA A 229 9.06 0.61 -6.81
CA ALA A 229 7.94 0.15 -7.63
C ALA A 229 8.39 -0.43 -8.98
N ALA A 230 9.44 0.13 -9.60
CA ALA A 230 9.99 -0.39 -10.85
C ALA A 230 10.66 -1.79 -10.69
N ARG A 231 11.13 -2.13 -9.48
CA ARG A 231 11.74 -3.45 -9.23
C ARG A 231 10.73 -4.60 -9.25
N PHE A 232 9.48 -4.35 -8.86
CA PHE A 232 8.45 -5.37 -8.95
C PHE A 232 8.23 -5.84 -10.39
N ASP A 233 8.45 -4.95 -11.37
CA ASP A 233 8.36 -5.30 -12.78
C ASP A 233 9.46 -6.28 -13.21
N PHE A 234 10.62 -6.30 -12.50
CA PHE A 234 11.70 -7.28 -12.79
C PHE A 234 11.33 -8.73 -12.44
N ALA A 235 10.32 -8.93 -11.61
CA ALA A 235 9.79 -10.26 -11.34
C ALA A 235 9.06 -10.84 -12.57
N LEU A 236 8.64 -9.98 -13.52
CA LEU A 236 7.95 -10.35 -14.74
C LEU A 236 8.83 -10.03 -15.96
N PRO A 237 9.54 -11.03 -16.54
CA PRO A 237 10.54 -10.79 -17.59
C PRO A 237 9.95 -10.07 -18.82
N ILE A 238 8.69 -10.36 -19.19
CA ILE A 238 8.02 -9.73 -20.33
C ILE A 238 7.77 -8.23 -20.08
N LYS A 239 7.31 -7.85 -18.89
CA LYS A 239 7.12 -6.44 -18.52
C LYS A 239 8.45 -5.68 -18.51
N SER A 240 9.49 -6.29 -17.93
CA SER A 240 10.84 -5.72 -17.90
C SER A 240 11.37 -5.50 -19.30
N LEU A 241 11.30 -6.52 -20.16
CA LEU A 241 11.75 -6.42 -21.55
C LEU A 241 11.01 -5.30 -22.31
N PHE A 242 9.69 -5.20 -22.12
CA PHE A 242 8.89 -4.15 -22.71
C PHE A 242 9.40 -2.76 -22.31
N PHE A 243 9.50 -2.45 -21.01
CA PHE A 243 9.94 -1.14 -20.56
C PHE A 243 11.38 -0.81 -20.90
N PHE A 244 12.29 -1.81 -20.84
CA PHE A 244 13.68 -1.63 -21.29
C PHE A 244 13.82 -1.39 -22.79
N SER A 245 12.93 -1.95 -23.61
CA SER A 245 12.98 -1.78 -25.06
C SER A 245 12.41 -0.45 -25.57
N LEU A 246 11.53 0.21 -24.83
CA LEU A 246 10.81 1.39 -25.31
C LEU A 246 11.72 2.53 -25.75
N VAL A 247 12.66 2.94 -24.91
CA VAL A 247 13.57 4.05 -25.21
C VAL A 247 14.60 3.66 -26.29
N PRO A 248 15.31 2.52 -26.19
CA PRO A 248 16.24 2.11 -27.25
C PRO A 248 15.56 1.95 -28.61
N LEU A 249 14.36 1.36 -28.66
CA LEU A 249 13.65 1.18 -29.91
C LEU A 249 13.20 2.50 -30.51
N LEU A 250 12.75 3.47 -29.67
CA LEU A 250 12.42 4.81 -30.14
C LEU A 250 13.63 5.50 -30.78
N LEU A 251 14.80 5.40 -30.13
CA LEU A 251 16.05 5.98 -30.65
C LEU A 251 16.49 5.27 -31.94
N LEU A 252 16.44 3.94 -31.98
CA LEU A 252 16.79 3.15 -33.17
C LEU A 252 15.90 3.51 -34.36
N LEU A 253 14.58 3.60 -34.16
CA LEU A 253 13.65 3.98 -35.22
C LEU A 253 13.90 5.44 -35.68
N GLY A 254 14.29 6.31 -34.77
CA GLY A 254 14.65 7.71 -35.10
C GLY A 254 15.89 7.81 -35.93
N THR A 255 16.93 7.00 -35.64
CA THR A 255 18.20 7.03 -36.37
C THR A 255 18.15 6.31 -37.72
N LEU A 256 17.52 5.13 -37.77
CA LEU A 256 17.45 4.30 -39.00
C LEU A 256 16.28 4.70 -39.91
N GLY A 257 15.14 5.03 -39.35
CA GLY A 257 13.90 5.30 -40.10
C GLY A 257 13.48 6.77 -40.11
N GLY A 258 14.25 7.62 -39.45
CA GLY A 258 14.00 9.05 -39.34
C GLY A 258 12.83 9.40 -38.40
N PRO A 259 12.55 10.74 -38.25
CA PRO A 259 11.59 11.23 -37.28
C PRO A 259 10.17 10.74 -37.50
N ARG A 260 9.81 10.36 -38.72
CA ARG A 260 8.48 9.81 -39.03
C ARG A 260 8.23 8.47 -38.36
N LEU A 261 9.16 7.51 -38.42
CA LEU A 261 8.99 6.20 -37.79
C LEU A 261 9.02 6.31 -36.27
N ALA A 262 9.90 7.14 -35.73
CA ALA A 262 9.92 7.43 -34.29
C ALA A 262 8.58 8.05 -33.83
N GLY A 263 8.02 9.00 -34.60
CA GLY A 263 6.74 9.62 -34.33
C GLY A 263 5.56 8.64 -34.37
N ILE A 264 5.54 7.73 -35.36
CA ILE A 264 4.51 6.67 -35.45
C ILE A 264 4.59 5.75 -34.22
N TYR A 265 5.80 5.31 -33.83
CA TYR A 265 6.00 4.47 -32.68
C TYR A 265 5.58 5.14 -31.36
N ALA A 266 5.99 6.39 -31.16
CA ALA A 266 5.55 7.17 -30.01
C ALA A 266 4.02 7.35 -29.97
N GLY A 267 3.41 7.63 -31.13
CA GLY A 267 1.95 7.72 -31.28
C GLY A 267 1.26 6.42 -30.90
N MET A 268 1.77 5.27 -31.33
CA MET A 268 1.21 3.96 -30.94
C MET A 268 1.24 3.76 -29.42
N ILE A 269 2.36 4.12 -28.75
CA ILE A 269 2.44 4.03 -27.29
C ILE A 269 1.41 4.94 -26.61
N VAL A 270 1.31 6.19 -27.05
CA VAL A 270 0.36 7.17 -26.51
C VAL A 270 -1.08 6.68 -26.70
N PHE A 271 -1.48 6.33 -27.90
CA PHE A 271 -2.88 5.94 -28.18
C PHE A 271 -3.23 4.58 -27.53
N SER A 272 -2.33 3.61 -27.53
CA SER A 272 -2.59 2.32 -26.88
C SER A 272 -2.70 2.45 -25.35
N SER A 273 -1.83 3.22 -24.70
CA SER A 273 -1.90 3.45 -23.25
C SER A 273 -3.17 4.23 -22.86
N MET A 274 -3.55 5.25 -23.62
CA MET A 274 -4.81 5.97 -23.41
C MET A 274 -6.03 5.08 -23.65
N GLY A 275 -6.03 4.27 -24.72
CA GLY A 275 -7.10 3.32 -25.01
C GLY A 275 -7.29 2.28 -23.91
N LEU A 276 -6.19 1.72 -23.39
CA LEU A 276 -6.22 0.83 -22.23
C LEU A 276 -6.74 1.52 -20.98
N ALA A 277 -6.30 2.75 -20.70
CA ALA A 277 -6.78 3.53 -19.56
C ALA A 277 -8.29 3.87 -19.68
N LEU A 278 -8.78 4.20 -20.86
CA LEU A 278 -10.21 4.41 -21.11
C LEU A 278 -11.02 3.12 -20.89
N ARG A 279 -10.50 1.97 -21.35
CA ARG A 279 -11.10 0.66 -21.09
C ARG A 279 -11.14 0.35 -19.60
N GLY A 280 -10.02 0.55 -18.88
CA GLY A 280 -9.93 0.31 -17.45
C GLY A 280 -10.78 1.26 -16.59
N ARG A 281 -11.12 2.44 -17.15
CA ARG A 281 -12.04 3.39 -16.51
C ARG A 281 -13.50 2.94 -16.57
N SER A 282 -13.86 2.01 -17.45
CA SER A 282 -15.21 1.45 -17.52
C SER A 282 -15.56 0.79 -16.16
N GLY A 283 -16.72 1.16 -15.59
CA GLY A 283 -17.13 0.75 -14.25
C GLY A 283 -16.48 1.50 -13.08
N ALA A 284 -15.38 2.26 -13.33
CA ALA A 284 -14.64 3.00 -12.29
C ALA A 284 -14.72 4.54 -12.48
N SER A 285 -15.62 5.03 -13.32
CA SER A 285 -15.72 6.45 -13.68
C SER A 285 -15.99 7.42 -12.51
N PRO A 286 -16.69 7.06 -11.41
CA PRO A 286 -16.88 7.93 -10.27
C PRO A 286 -15.57 8.20 -9.49
N TYR A 287 -14.62 7.25 -9.53
CA TYR A 287 -13.39 7.27 -8.75
C TYR A 287 -12.19 7.79 -9.53
N PHE A 288 -12.20 7.61 -10.87
CA PHE A 288 -11.11 8.02 -11.75
C PHE A 288 -11.59 9.05 -12.77
N PRO A 289 -11.15 10.32 -12.67
CA PRO A 289 -11.51 11.35 -13.61
C PRO A 289 -10.92 11.08 -15.00
N LEU A 290 -11.58 11.56 -16.06
CA LEU A 290 -11.13 11.35 -17.44
C LEU A 290 -9.69 11.83 -17.68
N ARG A 291 -9.29 12.92 -17.00
CA ARG A 291 -7.91 13.44 -17.06
C ARG A 291 -6.86 12.39 -16.70
N ALA A 292 -7.16 11.42 -15.82
CA ALA A 292 -6.21 10.36 -15.46
C ALA A 292 -5.82 9.51 -16.69
N CYS A 293 -6.73 9.31 -17.65
CA CYS A 293 -6.41 8.60 -18.90
C CYS A 293 -5.39 9.35 -19.75
N LEU A 294 -5.36 10.70 -19.71
CA LEU A 294 -4.37 11.53 -20.41
C LEU A 294 -2.97 11.40 -19.82
N TYR A 295 -2.86 11.00 -18.54
CA TYR A 295 -1.58 10.79 -17.87
C TYR A 295 -1.04 9.37 -18.02
N ALA A 296 -1.80 8.44 -18.61
CA ALA A 296 -1.35 7.09 -18.86
C ALA A 296 -0.06 7.00 -19.71
N PRO A 297 0.11 7.77 -20.80
CA PRO A 297 1.36 7.80 -21.55
C PRO A 297 2.56 8.32 -20.71
N LEU A 298 2.32 9.29 -19.82
CA LEU A 298 3.36 9.81 -18.94
C LEU A 298 3.85 8.76 -17.95
N TRP A 299 2.94 7.90 -17.45
CA TRP A 299 3.34 6.76 -16.64
C TRP A 299 4.21 5.77 -17.44
N VAL A 300 3.85 5.45 -18.69
CA VAL A 300 4.67 4.54 -19.53
C VAL A 300 6.07 5.11 -19.73
N LEU A 301 6.20 6.42 -19.96
CA LEU A 301 7.48 7.11 -20.09
C LEU A 301 8.26 7.11 -18.76
N GLU A 302 7.62 7.48 -17.64
CA GLU A 302 8.22 7.45 -16.31
C GLU A 302 8.76 6.06 -15.99
N ARG A 303 7.96 5.02 -16.22
CA ARG A 303 8.34 3.65 -15.94
C ARG A 303 9.53 3.20 -16.79
N SER A 304 9.57 3.60 -18.06
CA SER A 304 10.70 3.32 -18.95
C SER A 304 12.02 3.93 -18.47
N ILE A 305 11.97 5.04 -17.72
CA ILE A 305 13.15 5.68 -17.10
C ILE A 305 13.47 5.02 -15.75
N SER A 306 12.46 4.78 -14.93
CA SER A 306 12.60 4.23 -13.58
C SER A 306 13.20 2.82 -13.56
N VAL A 307 12.96 1.99 -14.60
CA VAL A 307 13.58 0.65 -14.71
C VAL A 307 15.11 0.74 -14.88
N TYR A 308 15.62 1.71 -15.65
CA TYR A 308 17.07 1.94 -15.76
C TYR A 308 17.65 2.45 -14.46
N TRP A 309 16.95 3.34 -13.78
CA TRP A 309 17.39 3.84 -12.47
C TRP A 309 17.43 2.72 -11.43
N ALA A 310 16.41 1.87 -11.38
CA ALA A 310 16.38 0.70 -10.50
C ALA A 310 17.54 -0.27 -10.79
N LEU A 311 17.81 -0.54 -12.08
CA LEU A 311 18.95 -1.36 -12.50
C LEU A 311 20.29 -0.76 -12.06
N PHE A 312 20.47 0.54 -12.26
CA PHE A 312 21.67 1.26 -11.87
C PHE A 312 21.92 1.22 -10.35
N ARG A 313 20.87 1.40 -9.53
CA ARG A 313 20.97 1.27 -8.08
C ARG A 313 21.35 -0.16 -7.66
N LYS A 314 20.78 -1.17 -8.32
CA LYS A 314 21.12 -2.58 -8.10
C LYS A 314 22.58 -2.86 -8.41
N LEU A 315 23.09 -2.37 -9.55
CA LEU A 315 24.49 -2.56 -9.96
C LEU A 315 25.50 -1.86 -9.06
N ARG A 316 25.12 -0.71 -8.47
CA ARG A 316 25.97 0.01 -7.50
C ARG A 316 26.02 -0.60 -6.12
N GLY A 317 25.29 -1.68 -5.85
CA GLY A 317 25.22 -2.30 -4.52
C GLY A 317 24.59 -1.39 -3.46
N ALA A 318 23.96 -0.27 -3.88
CA ALA A 318 23.36 0.71 -2.97
C ALA A 318 22.13 0.17 -2.20
N GLU A 319 21.84 -1.10 -2.37
CA GLU A 319 20.64 -1.76 -1.84
C GLU A 319 20.91 -3.09 -1.15
N SER A 320 22.14 -3.33 -0.78
CA SER A 320 22.45 -4.39 0.18
C SER A 320 22.07 -3.90 1.58
N ASP A 321 20.93 -4.40 2.07
CA ASP A 321 20.47 -4.37 3.45
C ASP A 321 19.67 -3.11 3.91
N PRO A 322 18.32 -3.17 3.90
CA PRO A 322 17.48 -2.18 4.59
C PRO A 322 17.78 -2.12 6.10
N ALA A 323 18.38 -3.16 6.70
CA ALA A 323 18.80 -3.16 8.08
C ALA A 323 19.99 -2.21 8.37
N ARG A 324 20.81 -1.87 7.36
CA ARG A 324 21.92 -0.91 7.52
C ARG A 324 21.51 0.55 7.49
N ALA A 325 20.36 0.88 6.94
CA ALA A 325 19.87 2.26 6.85
C ALA A 325 19.32 2.81 8.18
N VAL A 326 19.12 1.96 9.19
CA VAL A 326 18.51 2.33 10.49
C VAL A 326 19.56 2.43 11.63
N MET A 327 20.84 2.22 11.39
CA MET A 327 21.84 2.54 12.41
C MET A 327 22.18 4.03 12.36
N PRO A 328 21.72 4.85 13.33
CA PRO A 328 22.25 6.20 13.49
C PRO A 328 23.73 6.08 13.83
N ASP A 329 24.53 6.96 13.23
CA ASP A 329 25.99 7.13 13.37
C ASP A 329 26.38 7.50 14.83
N ARG A 330 26.20 6.60 15.78
CA ARG A 330 26.53 6.76 17.22
C ARG A 330 27.74 5.95 17.67
N ALA A 331 28.55 5.45 16.77
CA ALA A 331 29.78 4.70 17.11
C ALA A 331 31.06 5.35 16.58
N ARG A 332 31.05 6.63 16.23
CA ARG A 332 32.29 7.39 15.97
C ARG A 332 32.42 8.53 16.98
N GLY A 333 33.05 8.26 18.08
CA GLY A 333 33.50 9.33 18.96
C GLY A 333 33.41 9.01 20.43
N THR A 334 34.36 8.25 20.93
CA THR A 334 35.10 8.53 22.18
C THR A 334 36.16 7.46 22.35
N ARG A 335 37.28 7.60 21.66
CA ARG A 335 38.57 7.17 22.27
C ARG A 335 38.89 8.22 23.32
N VAL A 336 38.55 7.92 24.56
CA VAL A 336 39.13 8.60 25.69
C VAL A 336 40.57 8.09 25.80
N ALA A 337 41.50 8.99 25.58
CA ALA A 337 42.90 8.80 25.89
C ALA A 337 43.03 8.57 27.39
N SER A 338 43.43 7.36 27.78
CA SER A 338 44.01 7.08 29.10
C SER A 338 45.48 7.46 29.00
N GLY A 339 45.82 8.61 29.50
CA GLY A 339 47.16 9.01 29.82
C GLY A 339 47.27 9.22 31.32
N GLU A 340 48.24 8.51 31.87
CA GLU A 340 48.83 8.60 33.19
C GLU A 340 47.95 8.32 34.40
#